data_77a12f6d4bd406458318c6c05e2849bd
#
_entry.id   77a12f6d4bd406458318c6c05e2849bd
#
_cell.length_a   1.000
_cell.length_b   1.000
_cell.length_c   1.000
_cell.angle_alpha   90.00
_cell.angle_beta   90.00
_cell.angle_gamma   90.00
#
_symmetry.space_group_name_H-M   'P 1'
#
loop_
_entity.id
_entity.type
_entity.pdbx_description
1 polymer ?
#
loop_
_entity_poly.entity_id
_entity_poly.type
_entity_poly.pdbx_seq_one_letter_code
_entity_poly.pdbx_strand_id
1 'polypeptide(L)'
;MTDEQAQGPYGLNGRLIGPYQREGVEWMLGMENQRDGPKGGFLCDEMGLGKSIQLIATMLANPRPRTLIVVPKSIITQWRDEIIKFAPKLSINIYDGPDREIYDTCDITIAPYTLLTVKGAEVGAPTPLHHMKWDRVILDEAHEIRNKKSKLFKSVCRLKTEIKWIVTGTPVFNSMEDFVSLCTFLGLSKVVVQGMTKQIKDIYILRRTKDDLAQINERLRLPPCHFENVELDMFPDE
;
A
#
# COMPACT_ATOMS: atom_id res chain seq x y z
N MET A 1 -15.50 9.39 -32.51
CA MET A 1 -14.76 9.86 -31.32
C MET A 1 -13.82 8.73 -30.98
N THR A 2 -12.53 8.93 -31.21
CA THR A 2 -11.49 7.92 -31.01
C THR A 2 -11.26 7.70 -29.51
N ASP A 3 -11.00 6.46 -29.10
CA ASP A 3 -10.77 5.99 -27.70
C ASP A 3 -9.71 6.79 -26.92
N GLU A 4 -8.86 7.59 -27.60
CA GLU A 4 -7.82 8.42 -26.98
C GLU A 4 -8.34 9.62 -26.17
N GLN A 5 -9.59 10.07 -26.38
CA GLN A 5 -10.14 11.24 -25.67
C GLN A 5 -10.75 10.92 -24.29
N ALA A 6 -10.84 9.66 -23.90
CA ALA A 6 -11.43 9.22 -22.62
C ALA A 6 -10.40 8.89 -21.53
N GLN A 7 -9.09 8.88 -21.85
CA GLN A 7 -8.08 8.55 -20.84
C GLN A 7 -7.73 9.76 -19.97
N GLY A 8 -7.84 9.56 -18.65
CA GLY A 8 -7.39 10.52 -17.64
C GLY A 8 -5.85 10.61 -17.55
N PRO A 9 -5.33 11.44 -16.64
CA PRO A 9 -3.89 11.56 -16.43
C PRO A 9 -3.27 10.19 -16.12
N TYR A 10 -2.05 9.97 -16.59
CA TYR A 10 -1.27 8.72 -16.41
C TYR A 10 -1.89 7.47 -17.09
N GLY A 11 -2.85 7.63 -17.99
CA GLY A 11 -3.55 6.50 -18.63
C GLY A 11 -4.69 5.90 -17.81
N LEU A 12 -5.12 6.57 -16.73
CA LEU A 12 -6.27 6.15 -15.92
C LEU A 12 -7.57 6.19 -16.74
N ASN A 13 -8.41 5.20 -16.53
CA ASN A 13 -9.82 5.26 -16.93
C ASN A 13 -10.58 6.05 -15.85
N GLY A 14 -10.54 7.40 -15.94
CA GLY A 14 -11.14 8.29 -14.95
C GLY A 14 -10.22 9.45 -14.56
N ARG A 15 -10.57 10.17 -13.48
CA ARG A 15 -9.87 11.37 -13.05
C ARG A 15 -9.39 11.26 -11.61
N LEU A 16 -8.25 11.84 -11.34
CA LEU A 16 -7.83 12.16 -9.97
C LEU A 16 -8.73 13.26 -9.40
N ILE A 17 -9.08 13.16 -8.13
CA ILE A 17 -10.05 14.07 -7.48
C ILE A 17 -9.44 15.46 -7.22
N GLY A 18 -8.13 15.52 -6.99
CA GLY A 18 -7.48 16.79 -6.67
C GLY A 18 -5.99 16.84 -6.99
N PRO A 19 -5.40 18.05 -6.92
CA PRO A 19 -3.97 18.27 -7.19
C PRO A 19 -3.07 17.39 -6.31
N TYR A 20 -3.45 17.20 -5.07
CA TYR A 20 -2.68 16.40 -4.10
C TYR A 20 -2.46 14.95 -4.57
N GLN A 21 -3.45 14.34 -5.26
CA GLN A 21 -3.27 12.99 -5.79
C GLN A 21 -2.24 12.97 -6.93
N ARG A 22 -2.23 14.01 -7.77
CA ARG A 22 -1.20 14.17 -8.82
C ARG A 22 0.18 14.33 -8.20
N GLU A 23 0.33 15.21 -7.23
CA GLU A 23 1.58 15.38 -6.47
C GLU A 23 2.05 14.07 -5.84
N GLY A 24 1.11 13.27 -5.30
CA GLY A 24 1.41 11.95 -4.77
C GLY A 24 1.94 10.98 -5.83
N VAL A 25 1.33 10.95 -7.01
CA VAL A 25 1.80 10.12 -8.13
C VAL A 25 3.18 10.59 -8.61
N GLU A 26 3.40 11.88 -8.76
CA GLU A 26 4.69 12.45 -9.19
C GLU A 26 5.80 12.12 -8.17
N TRP A 27 5.50 12.26 -6.88
CA TRP A 27 6.42 11.86 -5.82
C TRP A 27 6.74 10.36 -5.91
N MET A 28 5.73 9.49 -6.05
CA MET A 28 5.96 8.05 -6.16
C MET A 28 6.78 7.70 -7.40
N LEU A 29 6.55 8.34 -8.54
CA LEU A 29 7.35 8.15 -9.74
C LEU A 29 8.81 8.56 -9.53
N GLY A 30 9.05 9.67 -8.83
CA GLY A 30 10.38 10.09 -8.42
C GLY A 30 11.08 9.04 -7.56
N MET A 31 10.37 8.49 -6.57
CA MET A 31 10.89 7.46 -5.66
C MET A 31 11.17 6.12 -6.35
N GLU A 32 10.38 5.73 -7.35
CA GLU A 32 10.64 4.50 -8.12
C GLU A 32 11.82 4.62 -9.08
N ASN A 33 12.09 5.84 -9.57
CA ASN A 33 13.11 6.10 -10.58
C ASN A 33 14.41 6.69 -10.01
N GLN A 34 14.50 6.88 -8.69
CA GLN A 34 15.72 7.38 -8.06
C GLN A 34 16.91 6.44 -8.29
N ARG A 35 18.10 7.03 -8.43
CA ARG A 35 19.33 6.29 -8.72
C ARG A 35 19.95 5.71 -7.45
N ASP A 36 19.88 6.48 -6.36
CA ASP A 36 20.54 6.17 -5.11
C ASP A 36 19.51 5.90 -4.00
N GLY A 37 19.76 4.86 -3.20
CA GLY A 37 18.90 4.46 -2.09
C GLY A 37 17.77 3.51 -2.45
N PRO A 38 16.93 3.15 -1.46
CA PRO A 38 15.79 2.27 -1.65
C PRO A 38 14.74 2.88 -2.60
N LYS A 39 14.23 2.09 -3.54
CA LYS A 39 13.14 2.49 -4.44
C LYS A 39 11.79 2.22 -3.80
N GLY A 40 10.92 3.24 -3.76
CA GLY A 40 9.63 3.20 -3.10
C GLY A 40 9.60 4.04 -1.83
N GLY A 41 8.65 3.76 -0.93
CA GLY A 41 8.46 4.56 0.28
C GLY A 41 7.17 4.22 1.02
N PHE A 42 6.68 5.19 1.78
CA PHE A 42 5.49 5.07 2.61
C PHE A 42 4.41 6.03 2.11
N LEU A 43 3.31 5.49 1.61
CA LEU A 43 2.11 6.27 1.30
C LEU A 43 1.17 6.21 2.50
N CYS A 44 1.20 7.25 3.31
CA CYS A 44 0.52 7.33 4.62
C CYS A 44 -0.63 8.35 4.64
N ASP A 45 -1.17 8.72 3.49
CA ASP A 45 -2.34 9.57 3.39
C ASP A 45 -3.50 9.04 4.23
N GLU A 46 -4.27 9.94 4.83
CA GLU A 46 -5.45 9.58 5.62
C GLU A 46 -6.43 8.72 4.81
N MET A 47 -7.21 7.89 5.50
CA MET A 47 -8.23 7.06 4.86
C MET A 47 -9.22 7.93 4.05
N GLY A 48 -9.54 7.49 2.83
CA GLY A 48 -10.44 8.22 1.92
C GLY A 48 -9.75 9.24 1.00
N LEU A 49 -8.44 9.49 1.14
CA LEU A 49 -7.68 10.36 0.22
C LEU A 49 -7.27 9.67 -1.09
N GLY A 50 -7.68 8.42 -1.31
CA GLY A 50 -7.48 7.71 -2.56
C GLY A 50 -6.05 7.20 -2.76
N LYS A 51 -5.49 6.50 -1.76
CA LYS A 51 -4.18 5.85 -1.88
C LYS A 51 -4.12 4.85 -3.03
N SER A 52 -5.16 4.01 -3.17
CA SER A 52 -5.20 2.98 -4.22
C SER A 52 -5.18 3.58 -5.63
N ILE A 53 -5.97 4.64 -5.90
CA ILE A 53 -5.96 5.27 -7.23
C ILE A 53 -4.62 5.94 -7.55
N GLN A 54 -3.93 6.51 -6.55
CA GLN A 54 -2.58 7.06 -6.73
C GLN A 54 -1.59 5.96 -7.10
N LEU A 55 -1.65 4.79 -6.45
CA LEU A 55 -0.81 3.63 -6.76
C LEU A 55 -1.13 3.06 -8.15
N ILE A 56 -2.41 2.96 -8.52
CA ILE A 56 -2.84 2.52 -9.85
C ILE A 56 -2.31 3.47 -10.92
N ALA A 57 -2.42 4.78 -10.70
CA ALA A 57 -1.85 5.78 -11.61
C ALA A 57 -0.33 5.65 -11.74
N THR A 58 0.37 5.40 -10.64
CA THR A 58 1.82 5.16 -10.63
C THR A 58 2.17 3.88 -11.40
N MET A 59 1.39 2.80 -11.25
CA MET A 59 1.60 1.55 -12.00
C MET A 59 1.43 1.75 -13.51
N LEU A 60 0.45 2.56 -13.93
CA LEU A 60 0.23 2.88 -15.34
C LEU A 60 1.32 3.79 -15.91
N ALA A 61 1.78 4.78 -15.14
CA ALA A 61 2.81 5.74 -15.57
C ALA A 61 4.22 5.15 -15.59
N ASN A 62 4.50 4.16 -14.74
CA ASN A 62 5.75 3.40 -14.69
C ASN A 62 5.46 1.90 -14.75
N PRO A 63 5.10 1.36 -15.93
CA PRO A 63 4.74 -0.05 -16.08
C PRO A 63 5.86 -0.98 -15.65
N ARG A 64 5.51 -2.01 -14.90
CA ARG A 64 6.41 -3.08 -14.48
C ARG A 64 5.76 -4.43 -14.78
N PRO A 65 6.50 -5.38 -15.31
CA PRO A 65 5.94 -6.68 -15.73
C PRO A 65 5.22 -7.45 -14.62
N ARG A 66 5.67 -7.30 -13.37
CA ARG A 66 5.13 -8.08 -12.24
C ARG A 66 5.05 -7.24 -10.98
N THR A 67 3.85 -6.83 -10.64
CA THR A 67 3.55 -6.17 -9.37
C THR A 67 2.83 -7.12 -8.43
N LEU A 68 3.35 -7.32 -7.22
CA LEU A 68 2.66 -8.03 -6.13
C LEU A 68 2.01 -7.01 -5.20
N ILE A 69 0.70 -7.13 -4.99
CA ILE A 69 -0.05 -6.38 -3.99
C ILE A 69 -0.42 -7.34 -2.86
N VAL A 70 0.11 -7.09 -1.67
CA VAL A 70 -0.18 -7.87 -0.47
C VAL A 70 -1.14 -7.09 0.41
N VAL A 71 -2.25 -7.70 0.76
CA VAL A 71 -3.37 -7.04 1.45
C VAL A 71 -3.98 -7.93 2.53
N PRO A 72 -4.75 -7.40 3.49
CA PRO A 72 -5.70 -8.19 4.26
C PRO A 72 -6.71 -8.88 3.34
N LYS A 73 -7.10 -10.11 3.69
CA LYS A 73 -8.02 -10.91 2.85
C LYS A 73 -9.33 -10.17 2.53
N SER A 74 -9.84 -9.38 3.47
CA SER A 74 -11.10 -8.63 3.35
C SER A 74 -11.13 -7.59 2.23
N ILE A 75 -9.97 -7.08 1.79
CA ILE A 75 -9.90 -6.00 0.78
C ILE A 75 -9.38 -6.46 -0.59
N ILE A 76 -9.17 -7.76 -0.82
CA ILE A 76 -8.76 -8.32 -2.13
C ILE A 76 -9.74 -7.90 -3.23
N THR A 77 -11.05 -8.07 -2.98
CA THR A 77 -12.10 -7.74 -3.94
C THR A 77 -12.13 -6.24 -4.25
N GLN A 78 -11.96 -5.40 -3.23
CA GLN A 78 -11.89 -3.95 -3.41
C GLN A 78 -10.72 -3.56 -4.33
N TRP A 79 -9.53 -4.10 -4.11
CA TRP A 79 -8.37 -3.83 -4.96
C TRP A 79 -8.60 -4.28 -6.41
N ARG A 80 -9.14 -5.49 -6.61
CA ARG A 80 -9.51 -5.99 -7.93
C ARG A 80 -10.46 -5.03 -8.65
N ASP A 81 -11.53 -4.63 -7.97
CA ASP A 81 -12.58 -3.79 -8.57
C ASP A 81 -12.07 -2.38 -8.88
N GLU A 82 -11.20 -1.82 -8.04
CA GLU A 82 -10.54 -0.54 -8.31
C GLU A 82 -9.59 -0.62 -9.52
N ILE A 83 -8.81 -1.70 -9.65
CA ILE A 83 -7.94 -1.89 -10.82
C ILE A 83 -8.78 -2.06 -12.10
N ILE A 84 -9.82 -2.89 -12.09
CA ILE A 84 -10.72 -3.05 -13.23
C ILE A 84 -11.35 -1.72 -13.64
N LYS A 85 -11.75 -0.92 -12.66
CA LYS A 85 -12.39 0.39 -12.90
C LYS A 85 -11.42 1.41 -13.49
N PHE A 86 -10.23 1.54 -12.94
CA PHE A 86 -9.30 2.63 -13.27
C PHE A 86 -8.20 2.24 -14.25
N ALA A 87 -7.90 0.95 -14.37
CA ALA A 87 -6.84 0.41 -15.23
C ALA A 87 -7.27 -0.89 -15.91
N PRO A 88 -8.37 -0.90 -16.70
CA PRO A 88 -8.98 -2.12 -17.25
C PRO A 88 -8.06 -2.89 -18.21
N LYS A 89 -6.96 -2.31 -18.65
CA LYS A 89 -5.97 -2.94 -19.54
C LYS A 89 -4.94 -3.79 -18.77
N LEU A 90 -4.84 -3.62 -17.44
CA LEU A 90 -3.91 -4.41 -16.63
C LEU A 90 -4.52 -5.78 -16.32
N SER A 91 -3.75 -6.82 -16.57
CA SER A 91 -4.12 -8.20 -16.24
C SER A 91 -3.92 -8.47 -14.75
N ILE A 92 -4.93 -9.10 -14.12
CA ILE A 92 -4.97 -9.35 -12.68
C ILE A 92 -5.01 -10.83 -12.40
N ASN A 93 -4.12 -11.30 -11.54
CA ASN A 93 -4.18 -12.62 -10.90
C ASN A 93 -4.56 -12.46 -9.42
N ILE A 94 -5.59 -13.16 -8.96
CA ILE A 94 -5.92 -13.26 -7.53
C ILE A 94 -5.33 -14.55 -6.99
N TYR A 95 -4.28 -14.42 -6.19
CA TYR A 95 -3.62 -15.55 -5.53
C TYR A 95 -4.27 -15.81 -4.15
N ASP A 96 -5.47 -16.39 -4.17
CA ASP A 96 -6.22 -16.80 -2.95
C ASP A 96 -7.07 -18.05 -3.26
N GLY A 97 -7.49 -18.74 -2.22
CA GLY A 97 -8.28 -19.97 -2.34
C GLY A 97 -7.45 -21.26 -2.49
N PRO A 98 -8.12 -22.43 -2.62
CA PRO A 98 -7.46 -23.72 -2.72
C PRO A 98 -6.74 -23.94 -4.07
N ASP A 99 -7.33 -23.49 -5.16
CA ASP A 99 -6.83 -23.71 -6.53
C ASP A 99 -6.01 -22.52 -7.04
N ARG A 100 -5.36 -21.79 -6.10
CA ARG A 100 -4.56 -20.61 -6.45
C ARG A 100 -3.31 -20.98 -7.23
N GLU A 101 -3.09 -20.27 -8.31
CA GLU A 101 -1.88 -20.37 -9.13
C GLU A 101 -1.26 -18.97 -9.34
N ILE A 102 0.04 -18.92 -9.59
CA ILE A 102 0.73 -17.69 -9.96
C ILE A 102 0.93 -17.70 -11.46
N TYR A 103 0.36 -16.71 -12.14
CA TYR A 103 0.55 -16.50 -13.57
C TYR A 103 1.59 -15.41 -13.78
N ASP A 104 2.77 -15.78 -14.30
CA ASP A 104 3.90 -14.88 -14.58
C ASP A 104 3.63 -13.91 -15.74
N THR A 105 2.57 -14.18 -16.50
CA THR A 105 2.07 -13.32 -17.59
C THR A 105 1.16 -12.20 -17.13
N CYS A 106 0.71 -12.19 -15.86
CA CYS A 106 -0.14 -11.14 -15.32
C CYS A 106 0.68 -9.95 -14.83
N ASP A 107 0.18 -8.74 -15.11
CA ASP A 107 0.79 -7.49 -14.65
C ASP A 107 0.73 -7.34 -13.12
N ILE A 108 -0.37 -7.80 -12.53
CA ILE A 108 -0.65 -7.66 -11.10
C ILE A 108 -1.07 -8.99 -10.49
N THR A 109 -0.43 -9.37 -9.39
CA THR A 109 -0.90 -10.44 -8.51
C THR A 109 -1.34 -9.85 -7.18
N ILE A 110 -2.56 -10.16 -6.74
CA ILE A 110 -3.09 -9.74 -5.43
C ILE A 110 -3.11 -10.97 -4.52
N ALA A 111 -2.48 -10.88 -3.36
CA ALA A 111 -2.39 -11.98 -2.41
C ALA A 111 -2.67 -11.52 -0.96
N PRO A 112 -3.34 -12.32 -0.13
CA PRO A 112 -3.48 -12.00 1.29
C PRO A 112 -2.16 -12.25 2.04
N TYR A 113 -1.92 -11.47 3.10
CA TYR A 113 -0.77 -11.65 4.00
C TYR A 113 -0.62 -13.08 4.53
N THR A 114 -1.74 -13.76 4.76
CA THR A 114 -1.77 -15.14 5.30
C THR A 114 -1.05 -16.14 4.40
N LEU A 115 -0.96 -15.88 3.09
CA LEU A 115 -0.30 -16.78 2.14
C LEU A 115 1.21 -16.53 1.99
N LEU A 116 1.74 -15.55 2.69
CA LEU A 116 3.19 -15.35 2.80
C LEU A 116 3.84 -16.27 3.85
N THR A 117 3.05 -16.95 4.69
CA THR A 117 3.57 -17.87 5.70
C THR A 117 2.95 -19.27 5.52
N VAL A 118 3.71 -20.30 5.80
CA VAL A 118 3.24 -21.68 5.79
C VAL A 118 2.84 -22.07 7.21
N LYS A 119 1.58 -22.52 7.39
CA LYS A 119 1.08 -22.98 8.68
C LYS A 119 1.84 -24.24 9.12
N GLY A 120 2.34 -24.25 10.34
CA GLY A 120 3.09 -25.39 10.90
C GLY A 120 4.56 -25.49 10.45
N ALA A 121 5.00 -24.73 9.44
CA ALA A 121 6.38 -24.74 9.00
C ALA A 121 7.30 -23.86 9.87
N GLU A 122 8.60 -24.05 9.69
CA GLU A 122 9.62 -23.22 10.32
C GLU A 122 9.49 -21.74 9.94
N VAL A 123 10.07 -20.89 10.81
CA VAL A 123 10.06 -19.44 10.58
C VAL A 123 10.80 -19.12 9.29
N GLY A 124 10.08 -18.54 8.33
CA GLY A 124 10.67 -18.14 7.04
C GLY A 124 10.67 -19.24 5.97
N ALA A 125 9.92 -20.34 6.15
CA ALA A 125 9.71 -21.28 5.07
C ALA A 125 9.19 -20.55 3.82
N PRO A 126 9.77 -20.77 2.62
CA PRO A 126 9.36 -20.09 1.40
C PRO A 126 7.98 -20.56 0.96
N THR A 127 7.20 -19.65 0.42
CA THR A 127 5.95 -19.91 -0.29
C THR A 127 6.17 -19.72 -1.80
N PRO A 128 5.24 -20.13 -2.67
CA PRO A 128 5.37 -19.87 -4.11
C PRO A 128 5.65 -18.40 -4.44
N LEU A 129 5.10 -17.45 -3.67
CA LEU A 129 5.35 -16.01 -3.85
C LEU A 129 6.82 -15.61 -3.69
N HIS A 130 7.63 -16.37 -2.92
CA HIS A 130 9.06 -16.10 -2.73
C HIS A 130 9.94 -16.64 -3.87
N HIS A 131 9.44 -17.56 -4.67
CA HIS A 131 10.16 -18.10 -5.81
C HIS A 131 10.12 -17.15 -7.02
N MET A 132 9.13 -16.24 -7.03
CA MET A 132 9.02 -15.21 -8.06
C MET A 132 9.97 -14.04 -7.78
N LYS A 133 10.45 -13.41 -8.83
CA LYS A 133 11.08 -12.09 -8.78
C LYS A 133 10.01 -11.06 -9.15
N TRP A 134 9.65 -10.23 -8.20
CA TRP A 134 8.69 -9.15 -8.37
C TRP A 134 9.43 -7.86 -8.75
N ASP A 135 8.90 -7.10 -9.68
CA ASP A 135 9.48 -5.80 -10.04
C ASP A 135 9.02 -4.72 -9.06
N ARG A 136 7.81 -4.88 -8.50
CA ARG A 136 7.23 -4.01 -7.47
C ARG A 136 6.46 -4.84 -6.45
N VAL A 137 6.60 -4.50 -5.18
CA VAL A 137 5.77 -5.04 -4.08
C VAL A 137 5.09 -3.89 -3.35
N ILE A 138 3.78 -3.98 -3.22
CA ILE A 138 2.94 -3.04 -2.49
C ILE A 138 2.35 -3.78 -1.29
N LEU A 139 2.58 -3.28 -0.08
CA LEU A 139 2.00 -3.79 1.15
C LEU A 139 0.94 -2.81 1.62
N ASP A 140 -0.33 -3.16 1.44
CA ASP A 140 -1.43 -2.34 1.95
C ASP A 140 -1.83 -2.79 3.35
N GLU A 141 -2.30 -1.84 4.17
CA GLU A 141 -2.51 -2.02 5.60
C GLU A 141 -1.29 -2.62 6.30
N ALA A 142 -0.12 -2.06 6.00
CA ALA A 142 1.20 -2.57 6.42
C ALA A 142 1.42 -2.60 7.94
N HIS A 143 0.45 -2.16 8.74
CA HIS A 143 0.45 -2.41 10.18
C HIS A 143 0.52 -3.91 10.55
N GLU A 144 0.15 -4.81 9.63
CA GLU A 144 0.29 -6.27 9.76
C GLU A 144 1.75 -6.71 9.99
N ILE A 145 2.72 -5.98 9.48
CA ILE A 145 4.15 -6.34 9.55
C ILE A 145 4.97 -5.51 10.55
N ARG A 146 4.34 -4.81 11.50
CA ARG A 146 5.04 -3.97 12.49
C ARG A 146 6.05 -4.74 13.34
N ASN A 147 5.70 -5.96 13.72
CA ASN A 147 6.51 -6.78 14.61
C ASN A 147 7.62 -7.52 13.85
N LYS A 148 8.87 -7.03 13.93
CA LYS A 148 10.04 -7.65 13.29
C LYS A 148 10.34 -9.08 13.73
N LYS A 149 9.83 -9.52 14.90
CA LYS A 149 9.98 -10.89 15.41
C LYS A 149 8.94 -11.84 14.81
N SER A 150 7.87 -11.31 14.20
CA SER A 150 6.80 -12.13 13.63
C SER A 150 7.29 -12.97 12.44
N LYS A 151 6.66 -14.14 12.27
CA LYS A 151 6.89 -14.99 11.09
C LYS A 151 6.56 -14.23 9.80
N LEU A 152 5.49 -13.43 9.82
CA LEU A 152 5.03 -12.67 8.69
C LEU A 152 6.04 -11.61 8.26
N PHE A 153 6.57 -10.80 9.18
CA PHE A 153 7.59 -9.81 8.88
C PHE A 153 8.82 -10.44 8.21
N LYS A 154 9.33 -11.53 8.80
CA LYS A 154 10.49 -12.25 8.24
C LYS A 154 10.22 -12.80 6.85
N SER A 155 9.01 -13.25 6.60
CA SER A 155 8.57 -13.74 5.31
C SER A 155 8.50 -12.60 4.28
N VAL A 156 7.83 -11.51 4.60
CA VAL A 156 7.71 -10.34 3.71
C VAL A 156 9.08 -9.79 3.31
N CYS A 157 10.04 -9.70 4.25
CA CYS A 157 11.40 -9.24 3.96
C CYS A 157 12.19 -10.15 3.00
N ARG A 158 11.74 -11.37 2.75
CA ARG A 158 12.37 -12.32 1.81
C ARG A 158 11.83 -12.21 0.39
N LEU A 159 10.79 -11.43 0.16
CA LEU A 159 10.30 -11.17 -1.20
C LEU A 159 11.39 -10.48 -2.02
N LYS A 160 11.65 -11.04 -3.19
CA LYS A 160 12.67 -10.52 -4.10
C LYS A 160 12.06 -9.41 -4.96
N THR A 161 12.37 -8.17 -4.63
CA THR A 161 11.87 -6.99 -5.34
C THR A 161 12.79 -5.80 -5.16
N GLU A 162 12.78 -4.91 -6.14
CA GLU A 162 13.53 -3.64 -6.10
C GLU A 162 12.66 -2.50 -5.57
N ILE A 163 11.41 -2.40 -6.04
CA ILE A 163 10.49 -1.33 -5.66
C ILE A 163 9.55 -1.81 -4.55
N LYS A 164 9.51 -1.06 -3.45
CA LYS A 164 8.77 -1.44 -2.24
C LYS A 164 7.88 -0.30 -1.74
N TRP A 165 6.59 -0.53 -1.71
CA TRP A 165 5.61 0.42 -1.18
C TRP A 165 4.98 -0.09 0.11
N ILE A 166 4.91 0.78 1.09
CA ILE A 166 4.25 0.58 2.38
C ILE A 166 3.07 1.53 2.43
N VAL A 167 1.87 0.97 2.50
CA VAL A 167 0.63 1.75 2.42
C VAL A 167 -0.16 1.57 3.71
N THR A 168 -0.59 2.65 4.33
CA THR A 168 -1.44 2.59 5.53
C THR A 168 -2.09 3.94 5.79
N GLY A 169 -3.36 3.93 6.22
CA GLY A 169 -4.09 5.12 6.62
C GLY A 169 -3.94 5.48 8.10
N THR A 170 -3.40 4.57 8.90
CA THR A 170 -3.16 4.83 10.33
C THR A 170 -1.77 5.39 10.57
N PRO A 171 -1.57 6.25 11.59
CA PRO A 171 -0.23 6.70 11.96
C PRO A 171 0.68 5.51 12.16
N VAL A 172 1.70 5.41 11.34
CA VAL A 172 2.52 4.21 11.13
C VAL A 172 3.29 3.79 12.37
N PHE A 173 3.43 4.68 13.37
CA PHE A 173 4.47 4.48 14.38
C PHE A 173 3.92 4.67 15.78
N ASN A 174 3.53 3.58 16.42
CA ASN A 174 3.30 3.58 17.87
C ASN A 174 4.64 3.57 18.62
N SER A 175 5.73 3.10 17.96
CA SER A 175 7.06 3.03 18.53
C SER A 175 8.14 3.21 17.46
N MET A 176 9.36 3.60 17.91
CA MET A 176 10.55 3.62 17.06
C MET A 176 10.87 2.23 16.48
N GLU A 177 10.55 1.18 17.20
CA GLU A 177 10.78 -0.20 16.73
C GLU A 177 9.88 -0.56 15.54
N ASP A 178 8.64 -0.11 15.53
CA ASP A 178 7.71 -0.31 14.40
C ASP A 178 8.27 0.40 13.16
N PHE A 179 8.72 1.65 13.32
CA PHE A 179 9.34 2.41 12.24
C PHE A 179 10.57 1.73 11.68
N VAL A 180 11.49 1.29 12.54
CA VAL A 180 12.68 0.53 12.14
C VAL A 180 12.31 -0.74 11.39
N SER A 181 11.26 -1.44 11.82
CA SER A 181 10.81 -2.66 11.14
C SER A 181 10.38 -2.36 9.70
N LEU A 182 9.52 -1.39 9.51
CA LEU A 182 9.04 -1.01 8.18
C LEU A 182 10.17 -0.45 7.29
N CYS A 183 11.07 0.36 7.85
CA CYS A 183 12.26 0.83 7.14
C CYS A 183 13.21 -0.32 6.75
N THR A 184 13.28 -1.38 7.57
CA THR A 184 14.05 -2.59 7.24
C THR A 184 13.44 -3.30 6.02
N PHE A 185 12.11 -3.40 5.93
CA PHE A 185 11.47 -3.91 4.70
C PHE A 185 11.83 -3.05 3.49
N LEU A 186 11.82 -1.72 3.62
CA LEU A 186 12.20 -0.82 2.54
C LEU A 186 13.67 -1.01 2.10
N GLY A 187 14.53 -1.52 2.98
CA GLY A 187 15.96 -1.77 2.71
C GLY A 187 16.91 -0.86 3.49
N LEU A 188 16.38 -0.07 4.42
CA LEU A 188 17.19 0.78 5.29
C LEU A 188 17.69 0.01 6.52
N SER A 189 18.97 0.17 6.87
CA SER A 189 19.52 -0.47 8.07
C SER A 189 19.03 0.23 9.33
N LYS A 190 18.95 -0.52 10.44
CA LYS A 190 18.58 0.03 11.75
C LYS A 190 19.45 1.22 12.17
N VAL A 191 20.76 1.15 11.93
CA VAL A 191 21.71 2.22 12.29
C VAL A 191 21.39 3.51 11.54
N VAL A 192 21.15 3.41 10.24
CA VAL A 192 20.76 4.55 9.39
C VAL A 192 19.42 5.14 9.84
N VAL A 193 18.43 4.29 10.13
CA VAL A 193 17.10 4.75 10.59
C VAL A 193 17.19 5.50 11.91
N GLN A 194 17.96 4.98 12.87
CA GLN A 194 18.12 5.62 14.19
C GLN A 194 18.92 6.92 14.12
N GLY A 195 19.95 6.98 13.26
CA GLY A 195 20.79 8.18 13.11
C GLY A 195 20.16 9.29 12.27
N MET A 196 19.24 8.94 11.34
CA MET A 196 18.68 9.86 10.35
C MET A 196 17.15 9.83 10.31
N THR A 197 16.50 9.61 11.45
CA THR A 197 15.03 9.40 11.53
C THR A 197 14.25 10.53 10.86
N LYS A 198 14.62 11.79 11.10
CA LYS A 198 13.92 12.95 10.52
C LYS A 198 14.06 12.97 9.00
N GLN A 199 15.29 12.87 8.50
CA GLN A 199 15.57 12.88 7.07
C GLN A 199 14.87 11.75 6.34
N ILE A 200 14.84 10.54 6.95
CA ILE A 200 14.13 9.41 6.37
C ILE A 200 12.62 9.66 6.30
N LYS A 201 12.04 10.26 7.34
CA LYS A 201 10.63 10.65 7.32
C LYS A 201 10.36 11.69 6.24
N ASP A 202 11.18 12.70 6.13
CA ASP A 202 11.01 13.79 5.17
C ASP A 202 11.15 13.30 3.70
N ILE A 203 11.99 12.29 3.44
CA ILE A 203 12.25 11.78 2.08
C ILE A 203 11.27 10.69 1.70
N TYR A 204 11.08 9.69 2.58
CA TYR A 204 10.41 8.43 2.23
C TYR A 204 8.96 8.34 2.66
N ILE A 205 8.39 9.35 3.36
CA ILE A 205 7.01 9.31 3.83
C ILE A 205 6.22 10.44 3.19
N LEU A 206 5.16 10.09 2.46
CA LEU A 206 4.12 11.02 2.05
C LEU A 206 2.90 10.81 2.96
N ARG A 207 2.56 11.83 3.73
CA ARG A 207 1.41 11.82 4.63
C ARG A 207 0.67 13.13 4.57
N ARG A 208 -0.61 13.07 4.23
CA ARG A 208 -1.54 14.20 4.22
C ARG A 208 -2.79 13.81 4.97
N THR A 209 -3.38 14.76 5.68
CA THR A 209 -4.66 14.60 6.36
C THR A 209 -5.76 15.34 5.59
N LYS A 210 -7.01 15.02 5.88
CA LYS A 210 -8.15 15.76 5.31
C LYS A 210 -8.15 17.21 5.77
N ASP A 211 -7.73 17.46 7.02
CA ASP A 211 -7.63 18.82 7.56
C ASP A 211 -6.57 19.64 6.84
N ASP A 212 -5.39 19.06 6.53
CA ASP A 212 -4.36 19.74 5.74
C ASP A 212 -4.89 20.13 4.36
N LEU A 213 -5.73 19.29 3.77
CA LEU A 213 -6.27 19.48 2.42
C LEU A 213 -7.59 20.26 2.40
N ALA A 214 -8.33 20.33 3.50
CA ALA A 214 -9.59 21.08 3.59
C ALA A 214 -9.40 22.59 3.36
N GLN A 215 -8.21 23.12 3.64
CA GLN A 215 -7.84 24.50 3.32
C GLN A 215 -7.74 24.77 1.81
N ILE A 216 -7.47 23.70 1.03
CA ILE A 216 -7.27 23.77 -0.43
C ILE A 216 -8.53 23.27 -1.16
N ASN A 217 -9.32 22.38 -0.55
CA ASN A 217 -10.50 21.77 -1.16
C ASN A 217 -11.60 21.56 -0.11
N GLU A 218 -12.58 22.45 -0.09
CA GLU A 218 -13.74 22.40 0.84
C GLU A 218 -14.53 21.08 0.78
N ARG A 219 -14.49 20.36 -0.35
CA ARG A 219 -15.17 19.06 -0.49
C ARG A 219 -14.60 17.96 0.42
N LEU A 220 -13.39 18.17 0.94
CA LEU A 220 -12.73 17.25 1.88
C LEU A 220 -13.04 17.59 3.34
N ARG A 221 -13.74 18.70 3.60
CA ARG A 221 -14.12 19.13 4.95
C ARG A 221 -15.16 18.16 5.50
N LEU A 222 -14.80 17.49 6.58
CA LEU A 222 -15.75 16.65 7.31
C LEU A 222 -16.72 17.54 8.11
N PRO A 223 -18.01 17.17 8.22
CA PRO A 223 -18.92 17.82 9.15
C PRO A 223 -18.40 17.63 10.59
N PRO A 224 -18.71 18.57 11.51
CA PRO A 224 -18.35 18.41 12.90
C PRO A 224 -18.95 17.13 13.48
N CYS A 225 -18.18 16.42 14.30
CA CYS A 225 -18.66 15.25 15.01
C CYS A 225 -19.61 15.71 16.13
N HIS A 226 -20.84 15.17 16.12
CA HIS A 226 -21.77 15.30 17.24
C HIS A 226 -21.71 14.02 18.06
N PHE A 227 -21.41 14.17 19.36
CA PHE A 227 -21.44 13.06 20.30
C PHE A 227 -22.73 13.15 21.11
N GLU A 228 -23.54 12.11 21.07
CA GLU A 228 -24.67 11.92 21.99
C GLU A 228 -24.31 10.82 22.98
N ASN A 229 -24.38 11.14 24.28
CA ASN A 229 -24.30 10.13 25.32
C ASN A 229 -25.69 9.56 25.52
N VAL A 230 -25.90 8.30 25.16
CA VAL A 230 -27.15 7.59 25.50
C VAL A 230 -26.87 6.74 26.71
N GLU A 231 -27.49 7.09 27.84
CA GLU A 231 -27.50 6.24 29.02
C GLU A 231 -28.55 5.14 28.81
N LEU A 232 -28.07 3.90 28.88
CA LEU A 232 -28.94 2.72 28.79
C LEU A 232 -29.14 2.16 30.22
N ASP A 233 -30.40 2.14 30.66
CA ASP A 233 -30.75 1.40 31.87
C ASP A 233 -30.64 -0.10 31.60
N MET A 234 -29.78 -0.78 32.35
CA MET A 234 -29.73 -2.25 32.29
C MET A 234 -30.99 -2.83 32.95
N PHE A 235 -31.63 -3.77 32.27
CA PHE A 235 -32.70 -4.53 32.87
C PHE A 235 -32.15 -5.35 34.06
N PRO A 236 -32.93 -5.48 35.17
CA PRO A 236 -32.46 -6.14 36.40
C PRO A 236 -32.07 -7.61 36.27
N ASP A 237 -32.29 -8.23 35.14
CA ASP A 237 -32.09 -9.67 34.88
C ASP A 237 -30.99 -10.00 33.83
N GLU A 238 -30.08 -9.03 33.51
CA GLU A 238 -28.88 -9.28 32.66
C GLU A 238 -27.58 -9.27 33.44
#